data_d898905cdc3bed29b7d2daa9bd34a426
#
_entry.id   d898905cdc3bed29b7d2daa9bd34a426
#
_cell.length_a   1.000
_cell.length_b   1.000
_cell.length_c   1.000
_cell.angle_alpha   90.00
_cell.angle_beta   90.00
_cell.angle_gamma   90.00
#
_symmetry.space_group_name_H-M   'P 1'
#
loop_
_entity.id
_entity.type
_entity.pdbx_description
1 polymer ?
#
loop_
_entity_poly.entity_id
_entity_poly.type
_entity_poly.pdbx_seq_one_letter_code
_entity_poly.pdbx_strand_id
1 'polypeptide(L)'
;MIVRFYGTRGSTPVCEAGFREFGGNTSCVLIDGPDRVAILDAGTGIRQLGKDMLASDSPRFRRTATVMFSHFHWDHIQGFPFFAPAYDPSRHFVVLAMGVDRFHHSLRSLLSRQMEEMFFPVSLDQMGATFTFKEPTGDVISEDEVPEVCTPEPPPPGNEARVVGVLHNHPGGAYSYRVEGQNKKVVTYCTDIEYVDGVIDERIIALARDADLLIHDAQYTPEELESHRGWGHSSWEQACEVAERANVKVLALTHHDPNHDDEMLRSMEKACQQRFKDSVFARDLMEIDI
;
A
#
# COMPACT_ATOMS: atom_id res chain seq x y z
N MET A 1 3.94 6.73 -15.48
CA MET A 1 4.02 5.71 -14.40
C MET A 1 2.61 5.24 -14.16
N ILE A 2 2.37 3.94 -14.29
CA ILE A 2 1.03 3.38 -14.11
C ILE A 2 0.89 2.86 -12.68
N VAL A 3 -0.17 3.28 -12.00
CA VAL A 3 -0.56 2.74 -10.69
C VAL A 3 -1.84 1.94 -10.89
N ARG A 4 -1.84 0.66 -10.49
CA ARG A 4 -3.01 -0.22 -10.61
C ARG A 4 -3.38 -0.79 -9.24
N PHE A 5 -4.66 -0.69 -8.92
CA PHE A 5 -5.21 -1.22 -7.68
C PHE A 5 -5.69 -2.66 -7.90
N TYR A 6 -5.18 -3.61 -7.15
CA TYR A 6 -5.60 -5.01 -7.19
C TYR A 6 -6.46 -5.40 -6.00
N GLY A 7 -6.45 -4.58 -4.97
CA GLY A 7 -7.29 -4.72 -3.80
C GLY A 7 -7.41 -3.39 -3.07
N THR A 8 -8.64 -3.05 -2.71
CA THR A 8 -9.03 -1.74 -2.17
C THR A 8 -9.83 -1.84 -0.88
N ARG A 9 -10.18 -3.05 -0.43
CA ARG A 9 -10.91 -3.29 0.82
C ARG A 9 -9.98 -3.33 2.01
N GLY A 10 -10.47 -2.84 3.14
CA GLY A 10 -9.84 -2.97 4.45
C GLY A 10 -10.34 -4.19 5.23
N SER A 11 -9.56 -4.60 6.18
CA SER A 11 -9.85 -5.61 7.22
C SER A 11 -10.13 -7.03 6.69
N THR A 12 -11.05 -7.22 5.75
CA THR A 12 -11.43 -8.54 5.21
C THR A 12 -11.96 -8.44 3.79
N PRO A 13 -11.74 -9.47 2.94
CA PRO A 13 -12.32 -9.48 1.61
C PRO A 13 -13.84 -9.65 1.66
N VAL A 14 -14.54 -9.06 0.69
CA VAL A 14 -15.99 -9.18 0.52
C VAL A 14 -16.34 -9.70 -0.88
N CYS A 15 -17.49 -10.37 -1.03
CA CYS A 15 -17.86 -10.98 -2.31
C CYS A 15 -19.35 -10.86 -2.66
N GLU A 16 -20.13 -10.13 -1.88
CA GLU A 16 -21.56 -9.94 -2.05
C GLU A 16 -21.90 -9.13 -3.32
N ALA A 17 -23.14 -9.23 -3.76
CA ALA A 17 -23.57 -8.60 -5.02
C ALA A 17 -23.45 -7.08 -5.03
N GLY A 18 -23.59 -6.43 -3.89
CA GLY A 18 -23.47 -4.97 -3.73
C GLY A 18 -22.03 -4.43 -3.64
N PHE A 19 -21.00 -5.28 -3.85
CA PHE A 19 -19.58 -4.93 -3.68
C PHE A 19 -18.76 -5.15 -4.97
N ARG A 20 -19.41 -5.14 -6.12
CA ARG A 20 -18.77 -5.50 -7.40
C ARG A 20 -18.10 -4.33 -8.11
N GLU A 21 -18.58 -3.12 -7.91
CA GLU A 21 -18.07 -1.94 -8.59
C GLU A 21 -16.72 -1.52 -8.01
N PHE A 22 -16.63 -1.41 -6.68
CA PHE A 22 -15.38 -1.04 -6.01
C PHE A 22 -14.46 -2.23 -5.78
N GLY A 23 -15.00 -3.44 -5.86
CA GLY A 23 -14.25 -4.68 -5.67
C GLY A 23 -14.24 -5.14 -4.23
N GLY A 24 -13.71 -6.34 -4.03
CA GLY A 24 -13.73 -7.00 -2.72
C GLY A 24 -12.40 -7.54 -2.27
N ASN A 25 -11.31 -7.33 -3.01
CA ASN A 25 -9.99 -7.77 -2.60
C ASN A 25 -9.36 -6.80 -1.60
N THR A 26 -8.58 -7.34 -0.65
CA THR A 26 -7.84 -6.54 0.31
C THR A 26 -6.54 -6.01 -0.27
N SER A 27 -5.94 -5.05 0.43
CA SER A 27 -4.90 -4.12 0.02
C SER A 27 -3.79 -4.71 -0.84
N CYS A 28 -3.72 -4.29 -2.10
CA CYS A 28 -2.61 -4.57 -3.01
C CYS A 28 -2.58 -3.52 -4.13
N VAL A 29 -1.48 -2.78 -4.23
CA VAL A 29 -1.30 -1.76 -5.26
C VAL A 29 -0.01 -2.01 -6.03
N LEU A 30 -0.09 -1.98 -7.35
CA LEU A 30 1.06 -2.07 -8.25
C LEU A 30 1.46 -0.67 -8.71
N ILE A 31 2.74 -0.31 -8.55
CA ILE A 31 3.38 0.82 -9.22
C ILE A 31 4.27 0.27 -10.33
N ASP A 32 3.88 0.46 -11.58
CA ASP A 32 4.66 0.08 -12.77
C ASP A 32 5.36 1.32 -13.33
N GLY A 33 6.59 1.52 -12.90
CA GLY A 33 7.46 2.59 -13.36
C GLY A 33 8.40 2.16 -14.49
N PRO A 34 9.05 3.12 -15.16
CA PRO A 34 9.99 2.82 -16.25
C PRO A 34 11.20 2.01 -15.80
N ASP A 35 11.59 2.14 -14.54
CA ASP A 35 12.81 1.63 -13.92
C ASP A 35 12.56 0.52 -12.90
N ARG A 36 11.37 0.45 -12.30
CA ARG A 36 11.03 -0.58 -11.31
C ARG A 36 9.55 -0.91 -11.26
N VAL A 37 9.31 -2.10 -10.73
CA VAL A 37 7.98 -2.57 -10.34
C VAL A 37 7.95 -2.64 -8.81
N ALA A 38 7.04 -1.89 -8.19
CA ALA A 38 6.79 -1.96 -6.75
C ALA A 38 5.36 -2.45 -6.50
N ILE A 39 5.21 -3.36 -5.55
CA ILE A 39 3.93 -3.90 -5.09
C ILE A 39 3.79 -3.45 -3.64
N LEU A 40 2.77 -2.67 -3.35
CA LEU A 40 2.48 -2.19 -2.02
C LEU A 40 1.41 -3.08 -1.41
N ASP A 41 1.77 -3.77 -0.35
CA ASP A 41 1.03 -4.80 0.35
C ASP A 41 0.65 -6.04 -0.50
N ALA A 42 0.36 -7.13 0.18
CA ALA A 42 0.07 -8.44 -0.37
C ALA A 42 -1.21 -9.04 0.20
N GLY A 43 -2.28 -8.23 0.27
CA GLY A 43 -3.62 -8.71 0.54
C GLY A 43 -4.15 -9.61 -0.57
N THR A 44 -5.44 -9.95 -0.55
CA THR A 44 -6.00 -10.92 -1.51
C THR A 44 -5.85 -10.50 -2.96
N GLY A 45 -5.75 -9.18 -3.23
CA GLY A 45 -5.54 -8.63 -4.58
C GLY A 45 -4.27 -9.11 -5.27
N ILE A 46 -3.21 -9.46 -4.53
CA ILE A 46 -1.93 -9.92 -5.10
C ILE A 46 -2.09 -11.19 -5.93
N ARG A 47 -3.11 -12.01 -5.65
CA ARG A 47 -3.41 -13.22 -6.43
C ARG A 47 -3.75 -12.88 -7.89
N GLN A 48 -4.56 -11.86 -8.13
CA GLN A 48 -4.88 -11.42 -9.49
C GLN A 48 -3.67 -10.74 -10.15
N LEU A 49 -2.96 -9.88 -9.43
CA LEU A 49 -1.71 -9.30 -9.88
C LEU A 49 -0.73 -10.40 -10.37
N GLY A 50 -0.59 -11.46 -9.59
CA GLY A 50 0.29 -12.58 -9.96
C GLY A 50 -0.11 -13.24 -11.27
N LYS A 51 -1.39 -13.42 -11.54
CA LYS A 51 -1.90 -13.95 -12.82
C LYS A 51 -1.56 -13.01 -13.98
N ASP A 52 -1.79 -11.72 -13.82
CA ASP A 52 -1.51 -10.71 -14.83
C ASP A 52 -0.01 -10.64 -15.14
N MET A 53 0.84 -10.72 -14.13
CA MET A 53 2.30 -10.78 -14.30
C MET A 53 2.76 -12.02 -15.07
N LEU A 54 2.13 -13.18 -14.85
CA LEU A 54 2.47 -14.42 -15.56
C LEU A 54 1.92 -14.44 -16.98
N ALA A 55 0.75 -13.86 -17.22
CA ALA A 55 0.11 -13.79 -18.52
C ALA A 55 0.75 -12.73 -19.45
N SER A 56 1.49 -11.80 -18.88
CA SER A 56 2.09 -10.69 -19.64
C SER A 56 3.41 -11.09 -20.27
N ASP A 57 3.54 -10.85 -21.58
CA ASP A 57 4.82 -10.94 -22.30
C ASP A 57 5.74 -9.73 -22.03
N SER A 58 5.27 -8.75 -21.26
CA SER A 58 6.02 -7.53 -20.99
C SER A 58 7.34 -7.83 -20.26
N PRO A 59 8.48 -7.39 -20.79
CA PRO A 59 9.77 -7.53 -20.12
C PRO A 59 9.80 -6.89 -18.72
N ARG A 60 8.89 -5.94 -18.43
CA ARG A 60 8.79 -5.25 -17.15
C ARG A 60 8.50 -6.23 -16.02
N PHE A 61 7.56 -7.16 -16.21
CA PHE A 61 7.21 -8.16 -15.22
C PHE A 61 8.23 -9.31 -15.07
N ARG A 62 9.25 -9.35 -15.92
CA ARG A 62 10.39 -10.28 -15.79
C ARG A 62 11.55 -9.69 -14.98
N ARG A 63 11.47 -8.40 -14.62
CA ARG A 63 12.47 -7.74 -13.77
C ARG A 63 12.27 -8.13 -12.30
N THR A 64 13.26 -7.79 -11.49
CA THR A 64 13.13 -7.81 -10.04
C THR A 64 11.99 -6.86 -9.64
N ALA A 65 11.00 -7.38 -8.92
CA ALA A 65 9.95 -6.57 -8.32
C ALA A 65 10.19 -6.43 -6.82
N THR A 66 9.84 -5.28 -6.26
CA THR A 66 9.87 -5.04 -4.82
C THR A 66 8.48 -5.19 -4.25
N VAL A 67 8.30 -6.06 -3.26
CA VAL A 67 7.09 -6.18 -2.45
C VAL A 67 7.34 -5.41 -1.16
N MET A 68 6.53 -4.39 -0.88
CA MET A 68 6.69 -3.49 0.25
C MET A 68 5.48 -3.64 1.17
N PHE A 69 5.71 -3.95 2.43
CA PHE A 69 4.64 -4.06 3.41
C PHE A 69 4.55 -2.78 4.23
N SER A 70 3.32 -2.22 4.33
CA SER A 70 3.01 -1.12 5.24
C SER A 70 3.06 -1.61 6.70
N HIS A 71 2.45 -2.75 6.96
CA HIS A 71 2.43 -3.47 8.24
C HIS A 71 1.98 -4.94 8.03
N PHE A 72 1.69 -5.68 9.12
CA PHE A 72 1.47 -7.13 9.04
C PHE A 72 0.07 -7.58 9.50
N HIS A 73 -0.96 -6.73 9.44
CA HIS A 73 -2.33 -7.19 9.58
C HIS A 73 -2.72 -8.13 8.44
N TRP A 74 -3.65 -9.05 8.71
CA TRP A 74 -3.98 -10.13 7.78
C TRP A 74 -4.36 -9.65 6.39
N ASP A 75 -5.14 -8.61 6.28
CA ASP A 75 -5.62 -8.05 5.02
C ASP A 75 -4.51 -7.43 4.16
N HIS A 76 -3.31 -7.21 4.71
CA HIS A 76 -2.12 -6.76 4.00
C HIS A 76 -1.14 -7.89 3.64
N ILE A 77 -1.27 -9.08 4.22
CA ILE A 77 -0.34 -10.19 4.00
C ILE A 77 -0.98 -11.48 3.52
N GLN A 78 -2.29 -11.68 3.71
CA GLN A 78 -2.96 -12.98 3.52
C GLN A 78 -2.88 -13.53 2.09
N GLY A 79 -2.69 -12.68 1.09
CA GLY A 79 -2.55 -13.07 -0.30
C GLY A 79 -1.14 -13.54 -0.69
N PHE A 80 -0.12 -13.22 0.10
CA PHE A 80 1.27 -13.51 -0.24
C PHE A 80 1.54 -14.98 -0.58
N PRO A 81 1.01 -15.99 0.16
CA PRO A 81 1.18 -17.40 -0.18
C PRO A 81 0.57 -17.79 -1.54
N PHE A 82 -0.35 -16.99 -2.07
CA PHE A 82 -1.05 -17.22 -3.34
C PHE A 82 -0.49 -16.39 -4.51
N PHE A 83 0.65 -15.73 -4.31
CA PHE A 83 1.34 -14.96 -5.33
C PHE A 83 2.08 -15.88 -6.30
N ALA A 84 1.41 -16.30 -7.36
CA ALA A 84 1.92 -17.32 -8.28
C ALA A 84 3.34 -17.06 -8.84
N PRO A 85 3.76 -15.81 -9.16
CA PRO A 85 5.13 -15.54 -9.59
C PRO A 85 6.22 -15.91 -8.56
N ALA A 86 5.88 -15.98 -7.28
CA ALA A 86 6.80 -16.35 -6.21
C ALA A 86 7.20 -17.85 -6.24
N TYR A 87 6.53 -18.66 -7.05
CA TYR A 87 6.84 -20.07 -7.29
C TYR A 87 7.71 -20.32 -8.52
N ASP A 88 8.00 -19.28 -9.30
CA ASP A 88 8.82 -19.36 -10.51
C ASP A 88 10.31 -19.16 -10.15
N PRO A 89 11.18 -20.21 -10.29
CA PRO A 89 12.59 -20.13 -9.91
C PRO A 89 13.42 -19.14 -10.74
N SER A 90 12.89 -18.67 -11.86
CA SER A 90 13.56 -17.66 -12.68
C SER A 90 13.36 -16.23 -12.16
N ARG A 91 12.54 -16.03 -11.13
CA ARG A 91 12.17 -14.69 -10.61
C ARG A 91 12.94 -14.34 -9.35
N HIS A 92 13.08 -13.03 -9.16
CA HIS A 92 13.67 -12.46 -7.96
C HIS A 92 12.77 -11.35 -7.42
N PHE A 93 12.49 -11.43 -6.12
CA PHE A 93 11.73 -10.43 -5.40
C PHE A 93 12.56 -9.84 -4.27
N VAL A 94 12.57 -8.52 -4.18
CA VAL A 94 13.01 -7.82 -2.98
C VAL A 94 11.76 -7.66 -2.10
N VAL A 95 11.82 -8.16 -0.88
CA VAL A 95 10.74 -8.01 0.10
C VAL A 95 11.19 -7.01 1.15
N LEU A 96 10.47 -5.92 1.29
CA LEU A 96 10.83 -4.81 2.13
C LEU A 96 9.73 -4.51 3.15
N ALA A 97 10.12 -4.31 4.40
CA ALA A 97 9.27 -3.71 5.43
C ALA A 97 10.13 -2.90 6.41
N MET A 98 9.62 -1.77 6.84
CA MET A 98 10.27 -0.92 7.85
C MET A 98 9.79 -1.28 9.27
N GLY A 99 10.62 -1.00 10.27
CA GLY A 99 10.27 -1.16 11.69
C GLY A 99 9.97 -2.59 12.14
N VAL A 100 10.47 -3.59 11.43
CA VAL A 100 10.26 -5.01 11.77
C VAL A 100 10.94 -5.36 13.10
N ASP A 101 12.02 -4.68 13.44
CA ASP A 101 12.77 -4.81 14.70
C ASP A 101 11.88 -4.61 15.94
N ARG A 102 10.80 -3.82 15.85
CA ARG A 102 9.81 -3.63 16.93
C ARG A 102 9.11 -4.93 17.34
N PHE A 103 9.04 -5.90 16.47
CA PHE A 103 8.38 -7.19 16.73
C PHE A 103 9.32 -8.27 17.22
N HIS A 104 10.62 -7.99 17.38
CA HIS A 104 11.65 -8.97 17.74
C HIS A 104 11.70 -10.19 16.79
N HIS A 105 11.28 -10.02 15.55
CA HIS A 105 11.28 -11.03 14.49
C HIS A 105 11.89 -10.43 13.23
N SER A 106 12.48 -11.25 12.37
CA SER A 106 12.85 -10.83 11.03
C SER A 106 11.65 -10.87 10.08
N LEU A 107 11.67 -10.05 9.03
CA LEU A 107 10.65 -10.05 7.98
C LEU A 107 10.44 -11.46 7.39
N ARG A 108 11.55 -12.17 7.13
CA ARG A 108 11.50 -13.57 6.70
C ARG A 108 10.75 -14.44 7.71
N SER A 109 11.02 -14.30 9.02
CA SER A 109 10.35 -15.05 10.06
C SER A 109 8.85 -14.76 10.12
N LEU A 110 8.44 -13.50 9.97
CA LEU A 110 7.01 -13.13 9.96
C LEU A 110 6.26 -13.80 8.80
N LEU A 111 6.80 -13.74 7.59
CA LEU A 111 6.20 -14.39 6.42
C LEU A 111 6.25 -15.92 6.51
N SER A 112 7.33 -16.50 7.07
CA SER A 112 7.40 -17.95 7.29
C SER A 112 6.32 -18.44 8.23
N ARG A 113 5.98 -17.67 9.27
CA ARG A 113 4.94 -18.04 10.25
C ARG A 113 3.56 -18.18 9.65
N GLN A 114 3.15 -17.29 8.73
CA GLN A 114 1.85 -17.44 8.05
C GLN A 114 1.81 -18.64 7.10
N MET A 115 2.99 -19.19 6.74
CA MET A 115 3.15 -20.35 5.86
C MET A 115 3.61 -21.60 6.62
N GLU A 116 3.43 -21.64 7.95
CA GLU A 116 3.62 -22.86 8.72
C GLU A 116 2.62 -23.95 8.29
N GLU A 117 3.03 -25.21 8.31
CA GLU A 117 2.25 -26.37 7.81
C GLU A 117 0.83 -26.43 8.36
N MET A 118 0.62 -25.96 9.59
CA MET A 118 -0.71 -25.91 10.20
C MET A 118 -1.66 -24.87 9.55
N PHE A 119 -1.12 -23.88 8.81
CA PHE A 119 -1.89 -22.82 8.14
C PHE A 119 -1.84 -22.93 6.63
N PHE A 120 -0.71 -23.38 6.07
CA PHE A 120 -0.47 -23.45 4.64
C PHE A 120 0.43 -24.64 4.26
N PRO A 121 0.10 -25.38 3.18
CA PRO A 121 0.81 -26.65 2.87
C PRO A 121 2.19 -26.46 2.25
N VAL A 122 2.58 -25.25 1.88
CA VAL A 122 3.87 -24.93 1.26
C VAL A 122 4.59 -23.90 2.13
N SER A 123 5.80 -24.21 2.59
CA SER A 123 6.61 -23.28 3.37
C SER A 123 7.22 -22.19 2.47
N LEU A 124 7.62 -21.05 3.07
CA LEU A 124 8.31 -19.97 2.37
C LEU A 124 9.56 -20.45 1.62
N ASP A 125 10.28 -21.43 2.19
CA ASP A 125 11.50 -21.99 1.59
C ASP A 125 11.23 -22.90 0.39
N GLN A 126 10.00 -23.35 0.21
CA GLN A 126 9.56 -24.16 -0.94
C GLN A 126 9.03 -23.29 -2.09
N MET A 127 8.86 -21.99 -1.90
CA MET A 127 8.62 -21.07 -3.00
C MET A 127 9.87 -21.00 -3.89
N GLY A 128 9.67 -21.16 -5.20
CA GLY A 128 10.78 -21.33 -6.15
C GLY A 128 11.63 -20.08 -6.40
N ALA A 129 11.03 -18.89 -6.28
CA ALA A 129 11.70 -17.62 -6.56
C ALA A 129 12.80 -17.30 -5.54
N THR A 130 13.75 -16.48 -5.96
CA THR A 130 14.74 -15.92 -5.04
C THR A 130 14.15 -14.72 -4.29
N PHE A 131 14.29 -14.68 -2.96
CA PHE A 131 13.88 -13.56 -2.14
C PHE A 131 15.08 -12.89 -1.47
N THR A 132 15.14 -11.56 -1.59
CA THR A 132 16.04 -10.71 -0.79
C THR A 132 15.21 -9.92 0.19
N PHE A 133 15.40 -10.15 1.49
CA PHE A 133 14.69 -9.44 2.55
C PHE A 133 15.46 -8.18 2.94
N LYS A 134 14.77 -7.06 3.00
CA LYS A 134 15.30 -5.76 3.42
C LYS A 134 14.44 -5.23 4.57
N GLU A 135 15.12 -4.91 5.67
CA GLU A 135 14.51 -4.43 6.92
C GLU A 135 15.18 -3.11 7.31
N PRO A 136 14.87 -2.02 6.58
CA PRO A 136 15.44 -0.73 6.91
C PRO A 136 15.06 -0.33 8.33
N THR A 137 16.05 0.12 9.10
CA THR A 137 15.87 0.63 10.45
C THR A 137 15.90 2.15 10.44
N GLY A 138 15.05 2.80 11.17
CA GLY A 138 15.04 4.24 11.37
C GLY A 138 13.61 4.73 11.59
N ASP A 139 13.46 5.54 12.62
CA ASP A 139 12.26 6.34 12.84
C ASP A 139 12.43 7.70 12.18
N VAL A 140 11.32 8.34 11.83
CA VAL A 140 11.33 9.75 11.45
C VAL A 140 11.87 10.57 12.62
N ILE A 141 13.00 11.24 12.42
CA ILE A 141 13.73 11.88 13.51
C ILE A 141 13.42 13.39 13.63
N SER A 142 12.85 14.04 12.61
CA SER A 142 12.50 15.45 12.70
C SER A 142 11.16 15.78 12.06
N GLU A 143 10.47 16.77 12.64
CA GLU A 143 9.21 17.31 12.09
C GLU A 143 9.45 18.15 10.81
N ASP A 144 10.67 18.62 10.57
CA ASP A 144 11.02 19.54 9.49
C ASP A 144 11.61 18.88 8.25
N GLU A 145 12.02 17.61 8.33
CA GLU A 145 12.59 16.87 7.21
C GLU A 145 11.91 15.52 7.07
N VAL A 146 11.48 15.18 5.86
CA VAL A 146 11.14 13.79 5.52
C VAL A 146 12.47 13.04 5.48
N PRO A 147 12.76 12.17 6.47
CA PRO A 147 14.07 11.54 6.52
C PRO A 147 14.25 10.62 5.33
N GLU A 148 15.47 10.62 4.80
CA GLU A 148 15.94 9.56 3.92
C GLU A 148 16.12 8.28 4.72
N VAL A 149 15.03 7.62 5.06
CA VAL A 149 15.08 6.35 5.72
C VAL A 149 15.18 5.26 4.66
N CYS A 150 16.40 4.82 4.46
CA CYS A 150 16.78 3.66 3.69
C CYS A 150 16.29 3.59 2.26
N THR A 151 17.04 4.17 1.36
CA THR A 151 17.18 3.53 0.06
C THR A 151 17.71 2.11 0.30
N PRO A 152 17.05 1.04 -0.18
CA PRO A 152 17.74 -0.22 -0.39
C PRO A 152 18.99 0.14 -1.16
N GLU A 153 20.17 -0.42 -0.87
CA GLU A 153 21.49 -0.09 -1.42
C GLU A 153 21.47 0.92 -2.58
N PRO A 154 22.26 2.00 -2.55
CA PRO A 154 22.15 3.03 -3.57
C PRO A 154 22.06 2.35 -4.94
N PRO A 155 21.02 2.64 -5.74
CA PRO A 155 20.92 2.04 -7.06
C PRO A 155 22.23 2.34 -7.82
N PRO A 156 22.63 1.48 -8.72
CA PRO A 156 23.80 1.76 -9.55
C PRO A 156 23.65 3.14 -10.17
N PRO A 157 24.74 3.92 -10.32
CA PRO A 157 24.70 5.29 -10.81
C PRO A 157 23.81 5.42 -12.04
N GLY A 158 22.77 6.26 -11.98
CA GLY A 158 21.78 6.44 -13.03
C GLY A 158 20.41 5.81 -12.78
N ASN A 159 20.16 5.18 -11.62
CA ASN A 159 18.91 4.49 -11.28
C ASN A 159 18.35 4.97 -9.92
N GLU A 160 17.95 6.22 -9.85
CA GLU A 160 17.62 6.95 -8.63
C GLU A 160 16.11 6.96 -8.32
N ALA A 161 15.43 5.81 -8.32
CA ALA A 161 14.12 5.77 -7.71
C ALA A 161 14.27 5.74 -6.18
N ARG A 162 13.67 6.69 -5.51
CA ARG A 162 13.78 6.90 -4.07
C ARG A 162 12.53 6.37 -3.38
N VAL A 163 12.71 5.70 -2.26
CA VAL A 163 11.62 5.30 -1.36
C VAL A 163 11.89 5.90 0.01
N VAL A 164 10.91 6.60 0.55
CA VAL A 164 10.92 7.15 1.91
C VAL A 164 9.75 6.57 2.68
N GLY A 165 9.95 6.18 3.93
CA GLY A 165 8.89 5.66 4.80
C GLY A 165 8.75 6.49 6.07
N VAL A 166 7.52 6.62 6.57
CA VAL A 166 7.18 7.32 7.81
C VAL A 166 6.30 6.43 8.66
N LEU A 167 6.73 6.16 9.90
CA LEU A 167 5.91 5.47 10.89
C LEU A 167 4.78 6.40 11.36
N HIS A 168 3.55 5.89 11.35
CA HIS A 168 2.39 6.65 11.82
C HIS A 168 1.52 5.85 12.80
N ASN A 169 0.48 6.51 13.32
CA ASN A 169 -0.41 5.93 14.31
C ASN A 169 -1.37 4.92 13.69
N HIS A 170 -1.26 3.69 14.14
CA HIS A 170 -2.11 2.53 13.84
C HIS A 170 -1.86 1.47 14.92
N PRO A 171 -2.82 0.63 15.32
CA PRO A 171 -2.56 -0.46 16.25
C PRO A 171 -1.41 -1.37 15.77
N GLY A 172 -0.34 -1.46 16.55
CA GLY A 172 0.91 -2.12 16.13
C GLY A 172 1.84 -1.26 15.28
N GLY A 173 1.40 -0.08 14.83
CA GLY A 173 2.12 0.85 13.95
C GLY A 173 2.14 0.40 12.49
N ALA A 174 1.98 1.34 11.57
CA ALA A 174 2.10 1.12 10.14
C ALA A 174 3.00 2.18 9.51
N TYR A 175 3.52 1.89 8.30
CA TYR A 175 4.36 2.81 7.55
C TYR A 175 3.65 3.32 6.31
N SER A 176 3.64 4.63 6.14
CA SER A 176 3.35 5.27 4.86
C SER A 176 4.62 5.36 4.03
N TYR A 177 4.48 5.22 2.72
CA TYR A 177 5.60 5.24 1.77
C TYR A 177 5.44 6.33 0.72
N ARG A 178 6.53 7.03 0.42
CA ARG A 178 6.69 7.88 -0.77
C ARG A 178 7.60 7.16 -1.75
N VAL A 179 7.14 6.94 -2.97
CA VAL A 179 7.88 6.28 -4.05
C VAL A 179 8.10 7.28 -5.18
N GLU A 180 9.35 7.63 -5.42
CA GLU A 180 9.76 8.52 -6.51
C GLU A 180 10.38 7.70 -7.65
N GLY A 181 9.83 7.82 -8.85
CA GLY A 181 10.40 7.23 -10.05
C GLY A 181 11.46 8.09 -10.71
N GLN A 182 12.29 7.50 -11.57
CA GLN A 182 13.29 8.24 -12.36
C GLN A 182 12.71 9.37 -13.22
N ASN A 183 11.44 9.24 -13.64
CA ASN A 183 10.69 10.27 -14.35
C ASN A 183 10.22 11.41 -13.44
N LYS A 184 10.67 11.45 -12.18
CA LYS A 184 10.28 12.41 -11.13
C LYS A 184 8.79 12.37 -10.78
N LYS A 185 8.10 11.30 -11.16
CA LYS A 185 6.73 11.05 -10.72
C LYS A 185 6.73 10.48 -9.31
N VAL A 186 5.77 10.92 -8.52
CA VAL A 186 5.68 10.64 -7.09
C VAL A 186 4.34 10.01 -6.76
N VAL A 187 4.40 8.83 -6.14
CA VAL A 187 3.25 8.17 -5.50
C VAL A 187 3.49 8.15 -4.00
N THR A 188 2.51 8.61 -3.23
CA THR A 188 2.51 8.42 -1.77
C THR A 188 1.40 7.47 -1.38
N TYR A 189 1.72 6.48 -0.54
CA TYR A 189 0.81 5.45 -0.06
C TYR A 189 0.69 5.57 1.47
N CYS A 190 -0.49 5.97 1.93
CA CYS A 190 -0.83 6.19 3.33
C CYS A 190 -2.06 5.35 3.70
N THR A 191 -1.88 4.06 3.89
CA THR A 191 -2.94 3.16 4.36
C THR A 191 -2.92 3.02 5.87
N ASP A 192 -4.05 2.66 6.48
CA ASP A 192 -4.16 2.28 7.89
C ASP A 192 -3.62 3.36 8.84
N ILE A 193 -4.11 4.57 8.66
CA ILE A 193 -3.67 5.72 9.43
C ILE A 193 -4.82 6.34 10.24
N GLU A 194 -4.60 6.54 11.52
CA GLU A 194 -5.50 7.28 12.41
C GLU A 194 -4.84 8.57 12.89
N TYR A 195 -5.55 9.67 12.76
CA TYR A 195 -5.11 10.97 13.25
C TYR A 195 -5.59 11.17 14.68
N VAL A 196 -4.64 11.15 15.64
CA VAL A 196 -4.91 11.31 17.08
C VAL A 196 -5.62 12.64 17.31
N ASP A 197 -6.72 12.59 18.05
CA ASP A 197 -7.59 13.76 18.31
C ASP A 197 -8.04 14.53 17.06
N GLY A 198 -8.03 13.86 15.90
CA GLY A 198 -8.38 14.46 14.62
C GLY A 198 -7.31 15.41 14.04
N VAL A 199 -6.13 15.47 14.65
CA VAL A 199 -5.04 16.35 14.20
C VAL A 199 -4.21 15.64 13.14
N ILE A 200 -4.18 16.21 11.93
CA ILE A 200 -3.38 15.66 10.82
C ILE A 200 -1.88 15.71 11.16
N ASP A 201 -1.21 14.60 10.98
CA ASP A 201 0.23 14.48 11.21
C ASP A 201 1.02 15.24 10.14
N GLU A 202 1.79 16.26 10.54
CA GLU A 202 2.62 17.09 9.64
C GLU A 202 3.66 16.27 8.87
N ARG A 203 4.10 15.14 9.42
CA ARG A 203 5.05 14.23 8.75
C ARG A 203 4.41 13.58 7.52
N ILE A 204 3.11 13.27 7.59
CA ILE A 204 2.35 12.71 6.46
C ILE A 204 2.13 13.78 5.38
N ILE A 205 1.86 15.03 5.78
CA ILE A 205 1.78 16.15 4.83
C ILE A 205 3.12 16.35 4.13
N ALA A 206 4.22 16.33 4.89
CA ALA A 206 5.57 16.44 4.32
C ALA A 206 5.89 15.28 3.37
N LEU A 207 5.51 14.04 3.73
CA LEU A 207 5.67 12.85 2.89
C LEU A 207 4.89 12.95 1.58
N ALA A 208 3.65 13.46 1.64
CA ALA A 208 2.75 13.59 0.49
C ALA A 208 3.00 14.85 -0.36
N ARG A 209 3.89 15.75 0.08
CA ARG A 209 4.10 17.05 -0.57
C ARG A 209 4.36 16.91 -2.07
N ASP A 210 3.56 17.66 -2.87
CA ASP A 210 3.63 17.73 -4.33
C ASP A 210 3.55 16.35 -5.02
N ALA A 211 2.92 15.35 -4.39
CA ALA A 211 2.75 14.03 -5.00
C ALA A 211 1.86 14.12 -6.26
N ASP A 212 2.22 13.36 -7.29
CA ASP A 212 1.35 13.19 -8.46
C ASP A 212 0.11 12.38 -8.10
N LEU A 213 0.27 11.40 -7.19
CA LEU A 213 -0.82 10.60 -6.64
C LEU A 213 -0.61 10.35 -5.15
N LEU A 214 -1.60 10.72 -4.35
CA LEU A 214 -1.73 10.28 -2.96
C LEU A 214 -2.78 9.16 -2.91
N ILE A 215 -2.38 7.99 -2.42
CA ILE A 215 -3.26 6.88 -2.08
C ILE A 215 -3.42 6.92 -0.56
N HIS A 216 -4.66 7.13 -0.07
CA HIS A 216 -4.88 7.37 1.34
C HIS A 216 -6.02 6.49 1.89
N ASP A 217 -5.86 6.06 3.15
CA ASP A 217 -6.93 5.44 3.92
C ASP A 217 -8.16 6.34 3.98
N ALA A 218 -9.32 5.74 3.81
CA ALA A 218 -10.60 6.42 3.98
C ALA A 218 -11.68 5.39 4.34
N GLN A 219 -11.40 4.59 5.35
CA GLN A 219 -12.29 3.51 5.76
C GLN A 219 -13.64 4.04 6.19
N TYR A 220 -13.67 5.20 6.86
CA TYR A 220 -14.87 5.73 7.50
C TYR A 220 -15.41 7.01 6.88
N THR A 221 -16.70 7.24 7.09
CA THR A 221 -17.27 8.59 7.00
C THR A 221 -16.85 9.40 8.24
N PRO A 222 -16.95 10.74 8.20
CA PRO A 222 -16.67 11.57 9.38
C PRO A 222 -17.51 11.21 10.61
N GLU A 223 -18.77 10.79 10.38
CA GLU A 223 -19.70 10.40 11.44
C GLU A 223 -19.31 9.05 12.08
N GLU A 224 -18.88 8.10 11.28
CA GLU A 224 -18.46 6.77 11.75
C GLU A 224 -17.14 6.85 12.53
N LEU A 225 -16.23 7.75 12.13
CA LEU A 225 -14.91 7.88 12.72
C LEU A 225 -14.95 8.07 14.24
N GLU A 226 -15.95 8.82 14.76
CA GLU A 226 -16.08 9.07 16.20
C GLU A 226 -16.28 7.77 17.00
N SER A 227 -17.05 6.83 16.45
CA SER A 227 -17.33 5.54 17.10
C SER A 227 -16.22 4.50 16.91
N HIS A 228 -15.26 4.77 16.00
CA HIS A 228 -14.16 3.86 15.65
C HIS A 228 -12.77 4.39 16.04
N ARG A 229 -12.72 5.36 16.95
CA ARG A 229 -11.44 5.86 17.49
C ARG A 229 -10.62 4.72 18.11
N GLY A 230 -9.33 4.68 17.80
CA GLY A 230 -8.41 3.62 18.23
C GLY A 230 -8.41 2.39 17.33
N TRP A 231 -9.17 2.40 16.23
CA TRP A 231 -9.18 1.31 15.24
C TRP A 231 -8.10 1.47 14.18
N GLY A 232 -7.46 2.64 14.10
CA GLY A 232 -6.29 2.85 13.27
C GLY A 232 -6.59 3.37 11.87
N HIS A 233 -7.76 3.99 11.65
CA HIS A 233 -8.19 4.43 10.31
C HIS A 233 -8.66 5.89 10.30
N SER A 234 -8.82 6.43 9.09
CA SER A 234 -9.21 7.80 8.85
C SER A 234 -10.52 7.91 8.04
N SER A 235 -11.02 9.13 7.95
CA SER A 235 -12.16 9.46 7.09
C SER A 235 -11.71 10.06 5.76
N TRP A 236 -12.61 10.03 4.78
CA TRP A 236 -12.37 10.69 3.49
C TRP A 236 -12.14 12.20 3.63
N GLU A 237 -12.71 12.86 4.65
CA GLU A 237 -12.47 14.29 4.90
C GLU A 237 -11.04 14.57 5.35
N GLN A 238 -10.48 13.70 6.21
CA GLN A 238 -9.10 13.80 6.64
C GLN A 238 -8.13 13.53 5.48
N ALA A 239 -8.45 12.57 4.61
CA ALA A 239 -7.69 12.32 3.40
C ALA A 239 -7.66 13.55 2.46
N CYS A 240 -8.82 14.22 2.29
CA CYS A 240 -8.89 15.50 1.54
C CYS A 240 -8.03 16.58 2.17
N GLU A 241 -8.05 16.74 3.51
CA GLU A 241 -7.22 17.73 4.20
C GLU A 241 -5.73 17.50 3.96
N VAL A 242 -5.29 16.25 4.03
CA VAL A 242 -3.88 15.91 3.68
C VAL A 242 -3.57 16.28 2.25
N ALA A 243 -4.44 15.93 1.29
CA ALA A 243 -4.24 16.20 -0.13
C ALA A 243 -4.16 17.72 -0.41
N GLU A 244 -5.05 18.51 0.21
CA GLU A 244 -5.07 19.97 0.09
C GLU A 244 -3.79 20.60 0.64
N ARG A 245 -3.39 20.22 1.88
CA ARG A 245 -2.22 20.78 2.56
C ARG A 245 -0.90 20.35 1.93
N ALA A 246 -0.86 19.14 1.37
CA ALA A 246 0.32 18.61 0.68
C ALA A 246 0.41 19.04 -0.80
N ASN A 247 -0.55 19.80 -1.35
CA ASN A 247 -0.61 20.20 -2.76
C ASN A 247 -0.54 19.00 -3.72
N VAL A 248 -1.31 17.94 -3.43
CA VAL A 248 -1.37 16.71 -4.22
C VAL A 248 -2.16 16.94 -5.51
N LYS A 249 -1.76 16.30 -6.62
CA LYS A 249 -2.47 16.44 -7.90
C LYS A 249 -3.72 15.56 -7.98
N VAL A 250 -3.60 14.30 -7.57
CA VAL A 250 -4.70 13.31 -7.58
C VAL A 250 -4.75 12.61 -6.23
N LEU A 251 -5.95 12.46 -5.68
CA LEU A 251 -6.22 11.72 -4.45
C LEU A 251 -6.99 10.44 -4.78
N ALA A 252 -6.42 9.28 -4.47
CA ALA A 252 -7.12 7.99 -4.51
C ALA A 252 -7.41 7.51 -3.09
N LEU A 253 -8.68 7.33 -2.77
CA LEU A 253 -9.12 6.83 -1.48
C LEU A 253 -9.22 5.31 -1.55
N THR A 254 -8.73 4.63 -0.53
CA THR A 254 -8.65 3.17 -0.47
C THR A 254 -8.96 2.66 0.95
N HIS A 255 -8.83 1.38 1.16
CA HIS A 255 -9.10 0.72 2.43
C HIS A 255 -10.56 0.83 2.85
N HIS A 256 -11.47 0.59 1.87
CA HIS A 256 -12.92 0.73 2.09
C HIS A 256 -13.42 -0.24 3.15
N ASP A 257 -14.28 0.24 4.06
CA ASP A 257 -14.90 -0.60 5.08
C ASP A 257 -15.65 -1.79 4.45
N PRO A 258 -15.51 -3.01 5.00
CA PRO A 258 -16.18 -4.19 4.47
C PRO A 258 -17.73 -4.12 4.53
N ASN A 259 -18.31 -3.17 5.27
CA ASN A 259 -19.75 -2.95 5.32
C ASN A 259 -20.22 -1.85 4.34
N HIS A 260 -19.33 -1.10 3.72
CA HIS A 260 -19.67 -0.07 2.73
C HIS A 260 -19.89 -0.70 1.36
N ASP A 261 -21.13 -0.80 0.95
CA ASP A 261 -21.50 -1.28 -0.38
C ASP A 261 -21.20 -0.26 -1.49
N ASP A 262 -21.42 -0.65 -2.73
CA ASP A 262 -21.17 0.20 -3.90
C ASP A 262 -21.99 1.49 -3.90
N GLU A 263 -23.20 1.48 -3.32
CA GLU A 263 -24.06 2.68 -3.24
C GLU A 263 -23.48 3.68 -2.25
N MET A 264 -23.09 3.21 -1.08
CA MET A 264 -22.48 4.05 -0.05
C MET A 264 -21.14 4.64 -0.54
N LEU A 265 -20.27 3.83 -1.13
CA LEU A 265 -18.98 4.32 -1.65
C LEU A 265 -19.15 5.34 -2.78
N ARG A 266 -20.13 5.17 -3.68
CA ARG A 266 -20.46 6.21 -4.68
C ARG A 266 -20.93 7.53 -4.05
N SER A 267 -21.67 7.45 -2.94
CA SER A 267 -22.11 8.64 -2.21
C SER A 267 -20.92 9.36 -1.56
N MET A 268 -20.04 8.61 -0.91
CA MET A 268 -18.80 9.14 -0.31
C MET A 268 -17.89 9.76 -1.38
N GLU A 269 -17.71 9.09 -2.53
CA GLU A 269 -16.91 9.59 -3.65
C GLU A 269 -17.43 10.94 -4.16
N LYS A 270 -18.74 11.08 -4.33
CA LYS A 270 -19.35 12.34 -4.74
C LYS A 270 -19.14 13.46 -3.72
N ALA A 271 -19.26 13.15 -2.42
CA ALA A 271 -19.01 14.12 -1.37
C ALA A 271 -17.53 14.55 -1.35
N CYS A 272 -16.61 13.59 -1.47
CA CYS A 272 -15.19 13.84 -1.56
C CYS A 272 -14.83 14.74 -2.75
N GLN A 273 -15.39 14.48 -3.95
CA GLN A 273 -15.17 15.27 -5.16
C GLN A 273 -15.69 16.70 -5.08
N GLN A 274 -16.64 16.99 -4.20
CA GLN A 274 -17.10 18.37 -3.95
C GLN A 274 -16.04 19.18 -3.19
N ARG A 275 -15.24 18.51 -2.35
CA ARG A 275 -14.13 19.13 -1.60
C ARG A 275 -12.82 19.10 -2.38
N PHE A 276 -12.43 17.94 -2.89
CA PHE A 276 -11.21 17.73 -3.68
C PHE A 276 -11.60 17.15 -5.04
N LYS A 277 -11.67 17.99 -6.07
CA LYS A 277 -12.22 17.65 -7.38
C LYS A 277 -11.52 16.46 -8.05
N ASP A 278 -10.19 16.43 -7.96
CA ASP A 278 -9.35 15.40 -8.59
C ASP A 278 -9.15 14.21 -7.63
N SER A 279 -10.26 13.75 -7.03
CA SER A 279 -10.31 12.58 -6.15
C SER A 279 -11.11 11.45 -6.77
N VAL A 280 -10.75 10.23 -6.38
CA VAL A 280 -11.42 8.99 -6.80
C VAL A 280 -11.37 7.97 -5.67
N PHE A 281 -12.46 7.23 -5.48
CA PHE A 281 -12.45 6.03 -4.65
C PHE A 281 -11.92 4.87 -5.47
N ALA A 282 -10.82 4.27 -5.02
CA ALA A 282 -10.15 3.21 -5.76
C ALA A 282 -11.06 1.99 -5.97
N ARG A 283 -10.90 1.34 -7.10
CA ARG A 283 -11.63 0.12 -7.49
C ARG A 283 -10.66 -0.98 -7.83
N ASP A 284 -11.02 -2.22 -7.56
CA ASP A 284 -10.23 -3.36 -8.05
C ASP A 284 -10.03 -3.26 -9.57
N LEU A 285 -8.79 -3.44 -10.01
CA LEU A 285 -8.32 -3.35 -11.40
C LEU A 285 -8.33 -1.93 -12.02
N MET A 286 -8.62 -0.89 -11.23
CA MET A 286 -8.51 0.49 -11.70
C MET A 286 -7.05 0.87 -11.95
N GLU A 287 -6.82 1.64 -13.01
CA GLU A 287 -5.51 2.19 -13.36
C GLU A 287 -5.53 3.71 -13.32
N ILE A 288 -4.44 4.30 -12.82
CA ILE A 288 -4.16 5.74 -12.89
C ILE A 288 -2.79 5.89 -13.55
N ASP A 289 -2.75 6.64 -14.66
CA ASP A 289 -1.49 7.03 -15.32
C ASP A 289 -1.08 8.44 -14.86
N ILE A 290 0.11 8.57 -14.28
CA ILE A 290 0.63 9.81 -13.70
C ILE A 290 1.92 10.28 -14.36
#